data_99a44952b4300c90a5522fa1226c3f9c
#
_entry.id   99a44952b4300c90a5522fa1226c3f9c
#
_cell.length_a   1.000
_cell.length_b   1.000
_cell.length_c   1.000
_cell.angle_alpha   90.00
_cell.angle_beta   90.00
_cell.angle_gamma   90.00
#
_symmetry.space_group_name_H-M   'P 1'
#
loop_
_entity.id
_entity.type
_entity.pdbx_description
1 polymer ?
#
loop_
_entity_poly.entity_id
_entity_poly.type
_entity_poly.pdbx_seq_one_letter_code
_entity_poly.pdbx_strand_id
1 'polypeptide(L)'
;MCSSGGKNTPEGTWAISDKYVWHELIGHVYGQYSCRFVGGVLFHSVPYNRMRKDCIRINDFNILGQSASHGCVRLLVEDAKWIYDNCPPGTKVIVYSDENPGPLGKPVAPVITNGIGWDPTDPDPANPVRIGN
;
A
#
# COMPACT_ATOMS: atom_id res chain seq x y z
N MET A 1 5.17 -6.76 -2.65
CA MET A 1 4.88 -7.03 -1.22
C MET A 1 3.66 -6.23 -0.80
N CYS A 2 2.70 -6.84 -0.18
CA CYS A 2 1.49 -6.15 0.29
C CYS A 2 0.96 -6.77 1.58
N SER A 3 0.11 -6.02 2.29
CA SER A 3 -0.72 -6.51 3.37
C SER A 3 -2.18 -6.32 2.98
N SER A 4 -2.91 -7.41 2.90
CA SER A 4 -4.35 -7.40 2.63
C SER A 4 -5.16 -7.49 3.93
N GLY A 5 -6.47 -7.44 3.81
CA GLY A 5 -7.40 -7.72 4.90
C GLY A 5 -7.78 -9.20 5.02
N GLY A 6 -7.03 -10.09 4.39
CA GLY A 6 -7.37 -11.51 4.36
C GLY A 6 -8.76 -11.73 3.75
N LYS A 7 -9.65 -12.36 4.50
CA LYS A 7 -11.03 -12.61 4.05
C LYS A 7 -11.84 -11.36 3.79
N ASN A 8 -11.43 -10.19 4.33
CA ASN A 8 -12.10 -8.91 4.12
C ASN A 8 -11.68 -8.23 2.81
N THR A 9 -10.64 -8.73 2.14
CA THR A 9 -10.30 -8.33 0.78
C THR A 9 -11.04 -9.26 -0.19
N PRO A 10 -12.08 -8.79 -0.90
CA PRO A 10 -12.96 -9.71 -1.63
C PRO A 10 -12.28 -10.28 -2.87
N GLU A 11 -12.34 -11.59 -3.02
CA GLU A 11 -11.90 -12.26 -4.23
C GLU A 11 -12.86 -11.97 -5.40
N GLY A 12 -12.31 -11.87 -6.58
CA GLY A 12 -13.07 -11.62 -7.80
C GLY A 12 -12.30 -10.82 -8.81
N THR A 13 -13.01 -10.40 -9.86
CA THR A 13 -12.49 -9.53 -10.91
C THR A 13 -13.13 -8.15 -10.77
N TRP A 14 -12.32 -7.16 -10.52
CA TRP A 14 -12.70 -5.78 -10.26
C TRP A 14 -12.00 -4.83 -11.22
N ALA A 15 -12.23 -3.54 -11.10
CA ALA A 15 -11.53 -2.54 -11.90
C ALA A 15 -11.21 -1.30 -11.06
N ILE A 16 -10.06 -0.69 -11.32
CA ILE A 16 -9.70 0.60 -10.74
C ILE A 16 -10.78 1.62 -11.08
N SER A 17 -11.23 2.38 -10.09
CA SER A 17 -12.20 3.47 -10.26
C SER A 17 -11.58 4.83 -9.90
N ASP A 18 -11.84 5.33 -8.69
CA ASP A 18 -11.34 6.63 -8.25
C ASP A 18 -9.95 6.52 -7.59
N LYS A 19 -9.18 7.59 -7.70
CA LYS A 19 -7.82 7.68 -7.19
C LYS A 19 -7.61 8.96 -6.40
N TYR A 20 -6.73 8.90 -5.40
CA TYR A 20 -6.41 10.03 -4.53
C TYR A 20 -4.92 10.03 -4.18
N VAL A 21 -4.29 11.20 -4.19
CA VAL A 21 -2.90 11.32 -3.71
C VAL A 21 -2.84 11.01 -2.21
N TRP A 22 -3.83 11.49 -1.45
CA TRP A 22 -4.05 11.15 -0.05
C TRP A 22 -5.52 10.80 0.16
N HIS A 23 -5.79 9.79 0.96
CA HIS A 23 -7.15 9.38 1.32
C HIS A 23 -7.22 9.03 2.80
N GLU A 24 -8.25 9.53 3.48
CA GLU A 24 -8.54 9.14 4.86
C GLU A 24 -9.04 7.69 4.90
N LEU A 25 -8.51 6.94 5.86
CA LEU A 25 -8.81 5.53 6.07
C LEU A 25 -9.52 5.33 7.41
N ILE A 26 -10.04 4.12 7.66
CA ILE A 26 -10.65 3.75 8.92
C ILE A 26 -9.66 4.00 10.07
N GLY A 27 -10.13 4.68 11.13
CA GLY A 27 -9.31 5.00 12.29
C GLY A 27 -8.59 6.34 12.19
N HIS A 28 -9.01 7.23 11.28
CA HIS A 28 -8.43 8.56 11.09
C HIS A 28 -6.93 8.51 10.79
N VAL A 29 -6.54 7.57 9.96
CA VAL A 29 -5.20 7.46 9.38
C VAL A 29 -5.30 7.68 7.87
N TYR A 30 -4.16 7.84 7.20
CA TYR A 30 -4.14 8.31 5.81
C TYR A 30 -3.23 7.45 4.95
N GLY A 31 -3.67 7.16 3.71
CA GLY A 31 -2.89 6.44 2.72
C GLY A 31 -2.47 7.34 1.56
N GLN A 32 -1.22 7.22 1.12
CA GLN A 32 -0.75 7.85 -0.10
C GLN A 32 -1.11 6.99 -1.32
N TYR A 33 -1.32 7.64 -2.46
CA TYR A 33 -1.54 7.00 -3.76
C TYR A 33 -2.61 5.92 -3.70
N SER A 34 -3.79 6.33 -3.24
CA SER A 34 -4.93 5.44 -3.02
C SER A 34 -5.70 5.23 -4.32
N CYS A 35 -5.93 3.97 -4.67
CA CYS A 35 -6.67 3.57 -5.87
C CYS A 35 -7.77 2.58 -5.48
N ARG A 36 -9.04 2.97 -5.59
CA ARG A 36 -10.19 2.12 -5.30
C ARG A 36 -10.38 1.08 -6.41
N PHE A 37 -10.72 -0.15 -6.04
CA PHE A 37 -11.06 -1.17 -7.03
C PHE A 37 -12.35 -1.93 -6.73
N VAL A 38 -12.84 -1.97 -5.50
CA VAL A 38 -14.15 -2.53 -5.18
C VAL A 38 -14.69 -1.95 -3.86
N GLY A 39 -15.94 -1.45 -3.86
CA GLY A 39 -16.57 -0.93 -2.64
C GLY A 39 -15.69 0.06 -1.90
N GLY A 40 -15.40 -0.21 -0.63
CA GLY A 40 -14.49 0.59 0.19
C GLY A 40 -13.04 0.10 0.16
N VAL A 41 -12.67 -0.81 -0.75
CA VAL A 41 -11.34 -1.43 -0.79
C VAL A 41 -10.44 -0.71 -1.80
N LEU A 42 -9.28 -0.26 -1.33
CA LEU A 42 -8.30 0.49 -2.11
C LEU A 42 -6.91 -0.15 -1.99
N PHE A 43 -6.10 0.01 -3.05
CA PHE A 43 -4.65 -0.03 -2.92
C PHE A 43 -4.20 1.30 -2.32
N HIS A 44 -3.28 1.28 -1.39
CA HIS A 44 -2.65 2.49 -0.85
C HIS A 44 -1.34 2.15 -0.14
N SER A 45 -0.58 3.17 0.23
CA SER A 45 0.62 3.01 1.04
C SER A 45 0.30 2.45 2.45
N VAL A 46 1.32 2.07 3.19
CA VAL A 46 1.18 1.89 4.64
C VAL A 46 0.62 3.19 5.25
N PRO A 47 -0.29 3.11 6.24
CA PRO A 47 -0.95 4.31 6.77
C PRO A 47 0.01 5.28 7.48
N TYR A 48 -0.36 6.56 7.43
CA TYR A 48 0.28 7.68 8.11
C TYR A 48 -0.66 8.24 9.16
N ASN A 49 -0.10 8.81 10.22
CA ASN A 49 -0.90 9.48 11.26
C ASN A 49 -1.53 10.79 10.77
N ARG A 50 -0.93 11.43 9.77
CA ARG A 50 -1.40 12.67 9.13
C ARG A 50 -1.10 12.60 7.65
N MET A 51 -1.66 13.52 6.86
CA MET A 51 -1.33 13.67 5.44
C MET A 51 0.06 14.32 5.26
N ARG A 52 1.08 13.68 5.84
CA ARG A 52 2.48 14.10 5.80
C ARG A 52 3.36 12.87 5.60
N LYS A 53 4.42 13.02 4.83
CA LYS A 53 5.31 11.91 4.46
C LYS A 53 6.31 11.52 5.54
N ASP A 54 6.42 12.32 6.61
CA ASP A 54 7.36 12.12 7.72
C ASP A 54 6.74 11.46 8.96
N CYS A 55 5.50 10.98 8.87
CA CYS A 55 4.81 10.39 10.02
C CYS A 55 4.12 9.06 9.68
N ILE A 56 4.82 8.20 8.93
CA ILE A 56 4.34 6.85 8.66
C ILE A 56 4.19 6.07 9.97
N ARG A 57 3.19 5.22 10.04
CA ARG A 57 2.98 4.31 11.18
C ARG A 57 4.00 3.18 11.10
N ILE A 58 5.11 3.33 11.82
CA ILE A 58 6.27 2.42 11.74
C ILE A 58 5.88 0.98 12.08
N ASN A 59 5.03 0.77 13.10
CA ASN A 59 4.60 -0.58 13.46
C ASN A 59 3.82 -1.25 12.32
N ASP A 60 2.96 -0.48 11.64
CA ASP A 60 2.22 -0.99 10.47
C ASP A 60 3.16 -1.26 9.28
N PHE A 61 4.17 -0.41 9.10
CA PHE A 61 5.20 -0.63 8.06
C PHE A 61 5.96 -1.93 8.30
N ASN A 62 6.34 -2.18 9.54
CA ASN A 62 7.17 -3.33 9.91
C ASN A 62 6.44 -4.68 9.89
N ILE A 63 5.12 -4.68 9.75
CA ILE A 63 4.34 -5.91 9.53
C ILE A 63 3.88 -6.07 8.08
N LEU A 64 4.38 -5.24 7.16
CA LEU A 64 4.03 -5.35 5.75
C LEU A 64 4.36 -6.75 5.21
N GLY A 65 3.43 -7.36 4.49
CA GLY A 65 3.49 -8.74 4.05
C GLY A 65 2.60 -9.70 4.83
N GLN A 66 2.02 -9.23 5.94
CA GLN A 66 1.06 -9.98 6.74
C GLN A 66 -0.34 -9.41 6.53
N SER A 67 -1.39 -10.20 6.76
CA SER A 67 -2.77 -9.71 6.77
C SER A 67 -2.96 -8.79 7.97
N ALA A 68 -3.17 -7.51 7.73
CA ALA A 68 -3.15 -6.49 8.78
C ALA A 68 -4.18 -5.38 8.60
N SER A 69 -4.94 -5.36 7.50
CA SER A 69 -5.92 -4.31 7.21
C SER A 69 -7.35 -4.76 7.43
N HIS A 70 -8.29 -3.81 7.33
CA HIS A 70 -9.74 -4.08 7.35
C HIS A 70 -10.29 -4.47 5.97
N GLY A 71 -9.44 -4.62 4.96
CA GLY A 71 -9.83 -4.97 3.59
C GLY A 71 -8.91 -4.35 2.54
N CYS A 72 -8.47 -3.12 2.74
CA CYS A 72 -7.57 -2.43 1.83
C CYS A 72 -6.21 -3.14 1.69
N VAL A 73 -5.55 -2.92 0.56
CA VAL A 73 -4.25 -3.52 0.25
C VAL A 73 -3.15 -2.50 0.50
N ARG A 74 -2.37 -2.72 1.54
CA ARG A 74 -1.24 -1.86 1.93
C ARG A 74 0.00 -2.23 1.14
N LEU A 75 0.71 -1.21 0.65
CA LEU A 75 1.90 -1.34 -0.21
C LEU A 75 3.02 -0.41 0.26
N LEU A 76 4.24 -0.68 -0.20
CA LEU A 76 5.29 0.34 -0.17
C LEU A 76 4.85 1.54 -1.02
N VAL A 77 5.34 2.74 -0.67
CA VAL A 77 4.99 3.96 -1.43
C VAL A 77 5.36 3.81 -2.91
N GLU A 78 6.52 3.26 -3.23
CA GLU A 78 6.92 3.08 -4.63
C GLU A 78 5.92 2.22 -5.41
N ASP A 79 5.39 1.17 -4.80
CA ASP A 79 4.44 0.27 -5.44
C ASP A 79 3.05 0.92 -5.57
N ALA A 80 2.58 1.60 -4.51
CA ALA A 80 1.33 2.34 -4.54
C ALA A 80 1.37 3.45 -5.60
N LYS A 81 2.48 4.17 -5.67
CA LYS A 81 2.70 5.22 -6.67
C LYS A 81 2.73 4.64 -8.08
N TRP A 82 3.37 3.49 -8.28
CA TRP A 82 3.40 2.84 -9.58
C TRP A 82 2.00 2.51 -10.08
N ILE A 83 1.14 1.93 -9.22
CA ILE A 83 -0.25 1.64 -9.57
C ILE A 83 -1.01 2.95 -9.88
N TYR A 84 -0.83 3.96 -9.05
CA TYR A 84 -1.46 5.27 -9.23
C TYR A 84 -1.09 5.89 -10.58
N ASP A 85 0.19 5.83 -10.96
CA ASP A 85 0.69 6.47 -12.19
C ASP A 85 0.39 5.65 -13.45
N ASN A 86 0.33 4.31 -13.36
CA ASN A 86 0.32 3.42 -14.53
C ASN A 86 -0.99 2.65 -14.74
N CYS A 87 -1.86 2.60 -13.76
CA CYS A 87 -3.13 1.86 -13.85
C CYS A 87 -4.31 2.83 -13.87
N PRO A 88 -4.75 3.27 -15.06
CA PRO A 88 -5.87 4.21 -15.17
C PRO A 88 -7.19 3.57 -14.72
N PRO A 89 -8.25 4.37 -14.48
CA PRO A 89 -9.59 3.85 -14.26
C PRO A 89 -9.98 2.83 -15.36
N GLY A 90 -10.57 1.71 -14.94
CA GLY A 90 -10.87 0.59 -15.83
C GLY A 90 -9.81 -0.51 -15.87
N THR A 91 -8.62 -0.28 -15.31
CA THR A 91 -7.60 -1.33 -15.20
C THR A 91 -8.15 -2.50 -14.38
N LYS A 92 -8.05 -3.71 -14.93
CA LYS A 92 -8.56 -4.92 -14.30
C LYS A 92 -7.73 -5.28 -13.07
N VAL A 93 -8.41 -5.62 -11.98
CA VAL A 93 -7.83 -6.13 -10.75
C VAL A 93 -8.44 -7.49 -10.46
N ILE A 94 -7.58 -8.52 -10.38
CA ILE A 94 -8.01 -9.87 -10.06
C ILE A 94 -7.49 -10.20 -8.66
N VAL A 95 -8.40 -10.49 -7.74
CA VAL A 95 -8.07 -10.93 -6.38
C VAL A 95 -8.40 -12.40 -6.26
N TYR A 96 -7.39 -13.19 -5.91
CA TYR A 96 -7.54 -14.64 -5.74
C TYR A 96 -6.60 -15.17 -4.65
N SER A 97 -6.88 -16.36 -4.16
CA SER A 97 -6.01 -17.08 -3.21
C SER A 97 -5.27 -18.19 -3.93
N ASP A 98 -3.97 -18.29 -3.69
CA ASP A 98 -3.12 -19.36 -4.25
C ASP A 98 -2.00 -19.64 -3.24
N GLU A 99 -1.67 -20.92 -3.05
CA GLU A 99 -0.55 -21.35 -2.21
C GLU A 99 0.80 -21.07 -2.90
N ASN A 100 0.81 -21.02 -4.23
CA ASN A 100 2.01 -20.71 -5.01
C ASN A 100 2.11 -19.18 -5.21
N PRO A 101 3.17 -18.53 -4.71
CA PRO A 101 3.34 -17.07 -4.87
C PRO A 101 3.68 -16.65 -6.31
N GLY A 102 3.80 -17.60 -7.24
CA GLY A 102 4.16 -17.34 -8.63
C GLY A 102 5.67 -17.33 -8.87
N PRO A 103 6.11 -17.04 -10.10
CA PRO A 103 7.52 -17.18 -10.51
C PRO A 103 8.48 -16.21 -9.81
N LEU A 104 7.97 -15.08 -9.32
CA LEU A 104 8.79 -14.09 -8.62
C LEU A 104 8.95 -14.37 -7.11
N GLY A 105 8.15 -15.31 -6.58
CA GLY A 105 8.14 -15.62 -5.16
C GLY A 105 7.60 -14.49 -4.29
N LYS A 106 7.80 -14.60 -2.99
CA LYS A 106 7.43 -13.58 -2.01
C LYS A 106 8.69 -12.79 -1.61
N PRO A 107 8.78 -11.48 -1.90
CA PRO A 107 9.95 -10.70 -1.52
C PRO A 107 10.04 -10.51 0.00
N VAL A 108 11.25 -10.18 0.47
CA VAL A 108 11.48 -9.82 1.87
C VAL A 108 11.01 -8.37 2.08
N ALA A 109 10.16 -8.16 3.08
CA ALA A 109 9.68 -6.83 3.41
C ALA A 109 10.78 -6.00 4.10
N PRO A 110 10.98 -4.74 3.72
CA PRO A 110 11.86 -3.85 4.46
C PRO A 110 11.28 -3.52 5.83
N VAL A 111 12.14 -3.14 6.77
CA VAL A 111 11.74 -2.68 8.11
C VAL A 111 12.40 -1.35 8.43
N ILE A 112 11.72 -0.54 9.24
CA ILE A 112 12.26 0.71 9.77
C ILE A 112 12.79 0.44 11.17
N THR A 113 14.11 0.62 11.36
CA THR A 113 14.78 0.37 12.65
C THR A 113 15.37 1.65 13.26
N ASN A 114 15.43 2.74 12.50
CA ASN A 114 16.04 4.01 12.92
C ASN A 114 15.03 5.00 13.52
N GLY A 115 13.74 4.64 13.60
CA GLY A 115 12.69 5.52 14.10
C GLY A 115 12.29 6.68 13.19
N ILE A 116 12.86 6.76 11.97
CA ILE A 116 12.54 7.83 11.02
C ILE A 116 11.23 7.48 10.31
N GLY A 117 10.24 8.34 10.45
CA GLY A 117 8.87 8.12 10.00
C GLY A 117 8.63 8.32 8.50
N TRP A 118 9.60 7.98 7.67
CA TRP A 118 9.50 7.99 6.21
C TRP A 118 9.50 6.57 5.66
N ASP A 119 8.67 6.33 4.65
CA ASP A 119 8.82 5.12 3.84
C ASP A 119 10.13 5.24 3.05
N PRO A 120 11.09 4.31 3.22
CA PRO A 120 12.38 4.40 2.52
C PRO A 120 12.25 4.36 0.99
N THR A 121 11.14 3.88 0.46
CA THR A 121 10.87 3.80 -0.98
C THR A 121 10.19 5.05 -1.54
N ASP A 122 9.80 5.99 -0.68
CA ASP A 122 9.18 7.25 -1.13
C ASP A 122 10.18 8.04 -1.99
N PRO A 123 9.86 8.31 -3.26
CA PRO A 123 10.78 8.97 -4.19
C PRO A 123 10.93 10.48 -3.93
N ASP A 124 10.22 11.04 -2.96
CA ASP A 124 10.32 12.47 -2.66
C ASP A 124 11.78 12.85 -2.36
N PRO A 125 12.33 13.89 -3.03
CA PRO A 125 13.69 14.35 -2.76
C PRO A 125 13.95 14.77 -1.32
N ALA A 126 12.92 15.13 -0.56
CA ALA A 126 13.03 15.49 0.85
C ALA A 126 13.16 14.27 1.78
N ASN A 127 12.99 13.05 1.27
CA ASN A 127 13.11 11.83 2.05
C ASN A 127 14.56 11.62 2.52
N PRO A 128 14.85 11.70 3.83
CA PRO A 128 16.20 11.59 4.35
C PRO A 128 16.76 10.17 4.31
N VAL A 129 15.92 9.16 4.10
CA VAL A 129 16.28 7.74 4.12
C VAL A 129 15.97 7.05 2.80
N ARG A 130 15.82 7.82 1.73
CA ARG A 130 15.44 7.29 0.42
C ARG A 130 16.45 6.26 -0.09
N ILE A 131 15.95 5.08 -0.49
CA ILE A 131 16.73 4.03 -1.13
C ILE A 131 16.56 4.09 -2.65
N GLY A 132 17.48 3.45 -3.39
CA GLY A 132 17.38 3.34 -4.85
C GLY A 132 17.78 4.60 -5.63
N ASN A 133 18.61 5.41 -5.09
CA ASN A 133 19.20 6.59 -5.79
C ASN A 133 20.24 6.18 -6.81
#